data_cd046b5ae1ea19676071dc03af7abfed
#
_entry.id   cd046b5ae1ea19676071dc03af7abfed
#
_cell.length_a   1.000
_cell.length_b   1.000
_cell.length_c   1.000
_cell.angle_alpha   90.00
_cell.angle_beta   90.00
_cell.angle_gamma   90.00
#
_symmetry.space_group_name_H-M   'P 1'
#
loop_
_entity.id
_entity.type
_entity.pdbx_description
1 polymer ?
#
loop_
_entity_poly.entity_id
_entity_poly.type
_entity_poly.pdbx_seq_one_letter_code
_entity_poly.pdbx_strand_id
1 'polypeptide(L)'
;MTTTRVEPGPTLSYARARLYLGASAVGTLTVLAALALLLGLPERWWPTVPGPIVRDVLAWSVLVAVHAAVLAPFDLFAGSLIPRAYGRTSEPLGAFLARWARGAVLHGLALTAAGTFVMVAARAAGGGGAVAAFLALSLGLLAGQPWVAAAVSGWRVRRLPTAPATAALGSGALAYDAPHPHVTGGAYGLPFRTRWVVPGRWASEPERVALDAQSVRRAWIERSGARDRGVLLALAWNALPLVIVLATWGAPVAAADVVRWALLGTVGSFLGVLVLPTPSRRAVLDADLAAQAQGVDPTRLTAALERLDRDQDDEPARSAGVETIFHPIPGLRRRTALLAAADPPSAAGTAAWHAARVALYTSWAGAGLLGRAVHCNLGRPEVWVFLPSD
;
A
#
# COMPACT_ATOMS: atom_id res chain seq x y z
N MET A 1 -50.15 -15.89 -7.30
CA MET A 1 -49.37 -14.66 -7.05
C MET A 1 -48.33 -14.94 -5.99
N THR A 2 -47.11 -15.28 -6.40
CA THR A 2 -45.98 -15.51 -5.51
C THR A 2 -45.33 -14.17 -5.21
N THR A 3 -45.59 -13.62 -4.04
CA THR A 3 -44.87 -12.43 -3.54
C THR A 3 -43.42 -12.83 -3.29
N THR A 4 -42.52 -12.48 -4.21
CA THR A 4 -41.08 -12.50 -3.99
C THR A 4 -40.78 -11.54 -2.83
N ARG A 5 -40.49 -12.09 -1.65
CA ARG A 5 -39.89 -11.33 -0.54
C ARG A 5 -38.54 -10.82 -1.06
N VAL A 6 -38.46 -9.53 -1.32
CA VAL A 6 -37.18 -8.83 -1.50
C VAL A 6 -36.50 -8.86 -0.13
N GLU A 7 -35.49 -9.70 0.03
CA GLU A 7 -34.68 -9.65 1.23
C GLU A 7 -34.05 -8.25 1.34
N PRO A 8 -34.12 -7.60 2.52
CA PRO A 8 -33.47 -6.30 2.69
C PRO A 8 -31.98 -6.47 2.45
N GLY A 9 -31.44 -5.77 1.45
CA GLY A 9 -30.02 -5.75 1.16
C GLY A 9 -29.21 -5.25 2.36
N PRO A 10 -27.90 -5.48 2.39
CA PRO A 10 -27.04 -5.11 3.51
C PRO A 10 -27.16 -3.62 3.84
N THR A 11 -27.35 -3.30 5.12
CA THR A 11 -27.53 -1.92 5.64
C THR A 11 -26.30 -1.04 5.50
N LEU A 12 -25.10 -1.65 5.29
CA LEU A 12 -23.83 -0.97 5.06
C LEU A 12 -23.40 -1.08 3.60
N SER A 13 -22.76 -0.04 3.05
CA SER A 13 -22.10 -0.14 1.75
C SER A 13 -20.89 -1.08 1.82
N TYR A 14 -20.51 -1.66 0.67
CA TYR A 14 -19.34 -2.51 0.55
C TYR A 14 -18.05 -1.81 1.05
N ALA A 15 -17.84 -0.56 0.63
CA ALA A 15 -16.71 0.24 1.06
C ALA A 15 -16.65 0.43 2.58
N ARG A 16 -17.81 0.72 3.21
CA ARG A 16 -17.88 0.88 4.67
C ARG A 16 -17.65 -0.42 5.42
N ALA A 17 -18.20 -1.53 4.94
CA ALA A 17 -17.94 -2.83 5.55
C ALA A 17 -16.42 -3.16 5.54
N ARG A 18 -15.74 -2.90 4.42
CA ARG A 18 -14.29 -3.05 4.32
C ARG A 18 -13.52 -2.07 5.20
N LEU A 19 -13.98 -0.80 5.27
CA LEU A 19 -13.35 0.22 6.11
C LEU A 19 -13.39 -0.17 7.59
N TYR A 20 -14.54 -0.59 8.10
CA TYR A 20 -14.67 -1.01 9.50
C TYR A 20 -13.81 -2.23 9.82
N LEU A 21 -13.79 -3.21 8.92
CA LEU A 21 -12.93 -4.38 9.09
C LEU A 21 -11.45 -4.02 9.09
N GLY A 22 -11.02 -3.13 8.17
CA GLY A 22 -9.65 -2.63 8.11
C GLY A 22 -9.28 -1.81 9.35
N ALA A 23 -10.17 -0.92 9.83
CA ALA A 23 -9.95 -0.17 11.06
C ALA A 23 -9.80 -1.11 12.27
N SER A 24 -10.62 -2.18 12.34
CA SER A 24 -10.51 -3.21 13.38
C SER A 24 -9.18 -3.97 13.30
N ALA A 25 -8.74 -4.37 12.11
CA ALA A 25 -7.47 -5.07 11.92
C ALA A 25 -6.27 -4.20 12.29
N VAL A 26 -6.27 -2.94 11.83
CA VAL A 26 -5.24 -1.93 12.19
C VAL A 26 -5.22 -1.70 13.69
N GLY A 27 -6.39 -1.48 14.30
CA GLY A 27 -6.52 -1.28 15.75
C GLY A 27 -6.00 -2.47 16.54
N THR A 28 -6.40 -3.68 16.15
CA THR A 28 -5.93 -4.92 16.80
C THR A 28 -4.40 -5.03 16.79
N LEU A 29 -3.77 -4.90 15.62
CA LEU A 29 -2.31 -4.98 15.51
C LEU A 29 -1.61 -3.88 16.28
N THR A 30 -2.12 -2.65 16.22
CA THR A 30 -1.52 -1.51 16.93
C THR A 30 -1.60 -1.68 18.44
N VAL A 31 -2.75 -2.09 18.96
CA VAL A 31 -2.95 -2.34 20.39
C VAL A 31 -2.08 -3.49 20.86
N LEU A 32 -2.03 -4.61 20.13
CA LEU A 32 -1.16 -5.74 20.47
C LEU A 32 0.32 -5.33 20.47
N ALA A 33 0.75 -4.55 19.47
CA ALA A 33 2.14 -4.06 19.41
C ALA A 33 2.48 -3.12 20.56
N ALA A 34 1.60 -2.17 20.88
CA ALA A 34 1.78 -1.25 22.00
C ALA A 34 1.80 -1.98 23.33
N LEU A 35 0.87 -2.90 23.58
CA LEU A 35 0.83 -3.70 24.80
C LEU A 35 2.09 -4.58 24.94
N ALA A 36 2.54 -5.21 23.84
CA ALA A 36 3.76 -6.02 23.86
C ALA A 36 4.99 -5.20 24.26
N LEU A 37 5.10 -3.96 23.76
CA LEU A 37 6.19 -3.04 24.14
C LEU A 37 6.06 -2.60 25.61
N LEU A 38 4.87 -2.17 26.05
CA LEU A 38 4.63 -1.70 27.41
C LEU A 38 4.87 -2.78 28.47
N LEU A 39 4.53 -4.03 28.14
CA LEU A 39 4.72 -5.18 29.02
C LEU A 39 6.12 -5.78 28.94
N GLY A 40 7.02 -5.26 28.09
CA GLY A 40 8.37 -5.78 27.90
C GLY A 40 8.38 -7.22 27.36
N LEU A 41 7.41 -7.57 26.51
CA LEU A 41 7.33 -8.93 25.96
C LEU A 41 8.53 -9.29 25.07
N PRO A 42 9.14 -8.36 24.28
CA PRO A 42 10.33 -8.68 23.51
C PRO A 42 11.43 -9.29 24.36
N GLU A 43 11.71 -8.72 25.52
CA GLU A 43 12.77 -9.15 26.43
C GLU A 43 12.42 -10.46 27.19
N ARG A 44 11.13 -10.72 27.39
CA ARG A 44 10.66 -11.89 28.14
C ARG A 44 10.57 -13.14 27.30
N TRP A 45 10.25 -13.02 26.01
CA TRP A 45 9.91 -14.15 25.16
C TRP A 45 10.91 -14.42 24.04
N TRP A 46 11.77 -13.45 23.72
CA TRP A 46 12.79 -13.60 22.68
C TRP A 46 14.19 -13.50 23.23
N PRO A 47 15.18 -14.16 22.59
CA PRO A 47 16.58 -14.05 22.97
C PRO A 47 17.06 -12.60 22.94
N THR A 48 17.60 -12.12 24.07
CA THR A 48 18.14 -10.76 24.24
C THR A 48 19.65 -10.69 23.99
N VAL A 49 20.32 -11.85 23.97
CA VAL A 49 21.75 -11.97 23.68
C VAL A 49 21.93 -12.60 22.30
N PRO A 50 22.82 -12.06 21.44
CA PRO A 50 23.14 -12.65 20.17
C PRO A 50 23.57 -14.12 20.29
N GLY A 51 23.00 -14.98 19.50
CA GLY A 51 23.33 -16.39 19.44
C GLY A 51 23.57 -16.86 18.02
N PRO A 52 23.57 -18.19 17.77
CA PRO A 52 23.59 -18.73 16.42
C PRO A 52 22.49 -18.11 15.58
N ILE A 53 22.83 -17.68 14.37
CA ILE A 53 21.89 -16.93 13.50
C ILE A 53 20.58 -17.70 13.27
N VAL A 54 20.63 -19.02 13.14
CA VAL A 54 19.46 -19.87 12.93
C VAL A 54 18.48 -19.77 14.11
N ARG A 55 18.98 -19.77 15.37
CA ARG A 55 18.16 -19.60 16.57
C ARG A 55 17.40 -18.28 16.54
N ASP A 56 18.11 -17.20 16.24
CA ASP A 56 17.52 -15.86 16.27
C ASP A 56 16.56 -15.63 15.09
N VAL A 57 16.85 -16.22 13.92
CA VAL A 57 15.92 -16.24 12.77
C VAL A 57 14.64 -17.00 13.10
N LEU A 58 14.75 -18.19 13.69
CA LEU A 58 13.57 -18.97 14.10
C LEU A 58 12.75 -18.21 15.16
N ALA A 59 13.41 -17.61 16.14
CA ALA A 59 12.75 -16.80 17.17
C ALA A 59 12.01 -15.60 16.57
N TRP A 60 12.63 -14.86 15.65
CA TRP A 60 11.99 -13.76 14.92
C TRP A 60 10.82 -14.23 14.06
N SER A 61 10.95 -15.37 13.38
CA SER A 61 9.89 -15.95 12.55
C SER A 61 8.60 -16.27 13.32
N VAL A 62 8.70 -16.51 14.63
CA VAL A 62 7.52 -16.70 15.51
C VAL A 62 6.62 -15.48 15.50
N LEU A 63 7.17 -14.25 15.63
CA LEU A 63 6.36 -13.04 15.54
C LEU A 63 5.70 -12.89 14.16
N VAL A 64 6.43 -13.19 13.09
CA VAL A 64 5.90 -13.15 11.72
C VAL A 64 4.75 -14.14 11.55
N ALA A 65 4.87 -15.34 12.11
CA ALA A 65 3.80 -16.36 12.10
C ALA A 65 2.58 -15.91 12.91
N VAL A 66 2.79 -15.37 14.11
CA VAL A 66 1.71 -14.80 14.96
C VAL A 66 0.99 -13.66 14.22
N HIS A 67 1.72 -12.75 13.58
CA HIS A 67 1.14 -11.69 12.77
C HIS A 67 0.27 -12.24 11.63
N ALA A 68 0.76 -13.25 10.91
CA ALA A 68 -0.02 -13.89 9.84
C ALA A 68 -1.29 -14.55 10.37
N ALA A 69 -1.22 -15.24 11.52
CA ALA A 69 -2.35 -15.87 12.17
C ALA A 69 -3.41 -14.87 12.66
N VAL A 70 -2.98 -13.75 13.26
CA VAL A 70 -3.88 -12.66 13.71
C VAL A 70 -4.62 -12.05 12.53
N LEU A 71 -3.96 -11.85 11.38
CA LEU A 71 -4.59 -11.26 10.21
C LEU A 71 -5.43 -12.25 9.39
N ALA A 72 -5.21 -13.55 9.50
CA ALA A 72 -5.90 -14.54 8.66
C ALA A 72 -7.45 -14.42 8.68
N PRO A 73 -8.14 -14.29 9.83
CA PRO A 73 -9.58 -14.10 9.84
C PRO A 73 -10.00 -12.79 9.16
N PHE A 74 -9.30 -11.69 9.41
CA PHE A 74 -9.60 -10.41 8.76
C PHE A 74 -9.42 -10.50 7.24
N ASP A 75 -8.34 -11.13 6.77
CA ASP A 75 -8.08 -11.34 5.34
C ASP A 75 -9.18 -12.20 4.69
N LEU A 76 -9.64 -13.26 5.37
CA LEU A 76 -10.72 -14.12 4.88
C LEU A 76 -12.03 -13.34 4.73
N PHE A 77 -12.41 -12.56 5.76
CA PHE A 77 -13.61 -11.73 5.69
C PHE A 77 -13.50 -10.68 4.58
N ALA A 78 -12.39 -9.95 4.51
CA ALA A 78 -12.20 -8.86 3.55
C ALA A 78 -12.02 -9.35 2.10
N GLY A 79 -11.34 -10.46 1.90
CA GLY A 79 -10.97 -10.94 0.58
C GLY A 79 -11.96 -11.91 -0.05
N SER A 80 -12.81 -12.57 0.76
CA SER A 80 -13.74 -13.59 0.28
C SER A 80 -15.18 -13.35 0.73
N LEU A 81 -15.45 -13.31 2.04
CA LEU A 81 -16.83 -13.35 2.55
C LEU A 81 -17.60 -12.05 2.25
N ILE A 82 -17.01 -10.90 2.55
CA ILE A 82 -17.64 -9.59 2.25
C ILE A 82 -17.81 -9.40 0.75
N PRO A 83 -16.78 -9.58 -0.13
CA PRO A 83 -16.97 -9.43 -1.57
C PRO A 83 -18.08 -10.33 -2.14
N ARG A 84 -18.25 -11.55 -1.63
CA ARG A 84 -19.33 -12.44 -2.05
C ARG A 84 -20.69 -11.95 -1.60
N ALA A 85 -20.83 -11.54 -0.33
CA ALA A 85 -22.11 -11.04 0.22
C ALA A 85 -22.62 -9.81 -0.56
N TYR A 86 -21.71 -9.05 -1.18
CA TYR A 86 -22.05 -7.87 -1.99
C TYR A 86 -22.03 -8.16 -3.51
N GLY A 87 -21.91 -9.41 -3.95
CA GLY A 87 -21.89 -9.76 -5.37
C GLY A 87 -20.67 -9.24 -6.14
N ARG A 88 -19.56 -8.89 -5.44
CA ARG A 88 -18.35 -8.31 -6.05
C ARG A 88 -17.36 -9.36 -6.57
N THR A 89 -17.56 -10.62 -6.22
CA THR A 89 -16.72 -11.73 -6.68
C THR A 89 -17.50 -13.03 -6.76
N SER A 90 -17.17 -13.83 -7.78
CA SER A 90 -17.59 -15.23 -7.93
C SER A 90 -16.42 -16.20 -7.72
N GLU A 91 -15.25 -15.72 -7.30
CA GLU A 91 -14.05 -16.52 -7.09
C GLU A 91 -14.32 -17.66 -6.08
N PRO A 92 -14.05 -18.93 -6.39
CA PRO A 92 -14.18 -20.04 -5.44
C PRO A 92 -13.29 -19.85 -4.21
N LEU A 93 -13.75 -20.28 -3.02
CA LEU A 93 -13.00 -20.13 -1.76
C LEU A 93 -11.60 -20.76 -1.85
N GLY A 94 -11.48 -21.93 -2.48
CA GLY A 94 -10.19 -22.60 -2.66
C GLY A 94 -9.20 -21.78 -3.49
N ALA A 95 -9.66 -21.10 -4.57
CA ALA A 95 -8.83 -20.23 -5.38
C ALA A 95 -8.36 -18.99 -4.58
N PHE A 96 -9.29 -18.37 -3.83
CA PHE A 96 -8.95 -17.30 -2.90
C PHE A 96 -7.88 -17.74 -1.89
N LEU A 97 -8.09 -18.87 -1.21
CA LEU A 97 -7.16 -19.38 -0.19
C LEU A 97 -5.78 -19.67 -0.77
N ALA A 98 -5.70 -20.26 -1.97
CA ALA A 98 -4.42 -20.54 -2.65
C ALA A 98 -3.66 -19.24 -2.96
N ARG A 99 -4.35 -18.24 -3.50
CA ARG A 99 -3.78 -16.91 -3.80
C ARG A 99 -3.37 -16.18 -2.53
N TRP A 100 -4.23 -16.20 -1.51
CA TRP A 100 -3.93 -15.60 -0.21
C TRP A 100 -2.73 -16.26 0.48
N ALA A 101 -2.69 -17.61 0.53
CA ALA A 101 -1.59 -18.35 1.15
C ALA A 101 -0.25 -18.05 0.47
N ARG A 102 -0.23 -18.00 -0.88
CA ARG A 102 0.96 -17.60 -1.63
C ARG A 102 1.45 -16.21 -1.21
N GLY A 103 0.54 -15.22 -1.19
CA GLY A 103 0.87 -13.86 -0.77
C GLY A 103 1.35 -13.80 0.67
N ALA A 104 0.66 -14.47 1.59
CA ALA A 104 0.99 -14.50 3.02
C ALA A 104 2.36 -15.13 3.28
N VAL A 105 2.66 -16.25 2.63
CA VAL A 105 3.97 -16.92 2.73
C VAL A 105 5.08 -16.02 2.19
N LEU A 106 4.92 -15.44 1.00
CA LEU A 106 5.93 -14.56 0.41
C LEU A 106 6.15 -13.29 1.24
N HIS A 107 5.08 -12.70 1.79
CA HIS A 107 5.19 -11.58 2.72
C HIS A 107 5.92 -11.99 4.00
N GLY A 108 5.57 -13.14 4.59
CA GLY A 108 6.25 -13.66 5.78
C GLY A 108 7.74 -13.91 5.54
N LEU A 109 8.09 -14.53 4.41
CA LEU A 109 9.49 -14.74 4.01
C LEU A 109 10.23 -13.40 3.81
N ALA A 110 9.58 -12.40 3.19
CA ALA A 110 10.17 -11.08 3.00
C ALA A 110 10.45 -10.38 4.34
N LEU A 111 9.51 -10.42 5.30
CA LEU A 111 9.70 -9.87 6.64
C LEU A 111 10.81 -10.61 7.40
N THR A 112 10.80 -11.95 7.33
CA THR A 112 11.83 -12.77 7.98
C THR A 112 13.21 -12.44 7.40
N ALA A 113 13.35 -12.37 6.09
CA ALA A 113 14.58 -12.01 5.43
C ALA A 113 15.03 -10.58 5.77
N ALA A 114 14.11 -9.61 5.79
CA ALA A 114 14.41 -8.22 6.10
C ALA A 114 14.95 -8.07 7.53
N GLY A 115 14.25 -8.60 8.54
CA GLY A 115 14.69 -8.55 9.94
C GLY A 115 16.02 -9.26 10.13
N THR A 116 16.21 -10.43 9.48
CA THR A 116 17.48 -11.17 9.51
C THR A 116 18.62 -10.37 8.90
N PHE A 117 18.41 -9.76 7.73
CA PHE A 117 19.42 -8.99 7.02
C PHE A 117 19.89 -7.79 7.85
N VAL A 118 18.94 -7.06 8.45
CA VAL A 118 19.26 -5.93 9.33
C VAL A 118 20.02 -6.41 10.58
N MET A 119 19.60 -7.52 11.19
CA MET A 119 20.27 -8.10 12.36
C MET A 119 21.72 -8.53 12.03
N VAL A 120 21.94 -9.20 10.91
CA VAL A 120 23.28 -9.62 10.47
C VAL A 120 24.17 -8.41 10.20
N ALA A 121 23.65 -7.39 9.51
CA ALA A 121 24.39 -6.16 9.23
C ALA A 121 24.71 -5.39 10.53
N ALA A 122 23.77 -5.40 11.51
CA ALA A 122 23.99 -4.82 12.83
C ALA A 122 25.09 -5.54 13.62
N ARG A 123 25.17 -6.86 13.53
CA ARG A 123 26.24 -7.67 14.14
C ARG A 123 27.62 -7.36 13.52
N ALA A 124 27.64 -7.14 12.22
CA ALA A 124 28.88 -6.88 11.49
C ALA A 124 29.41 -5.44 11.65
N ALA A 125 28.50 -4.45 11.67
CA ALA A 125 28.87 -3.02 11.62
C ALA A 125 28.04 -2.13 12.54
N GLY A 126 27.45 -2.68 13.61
CA GLY A 126 26.69 -1.93 14.59
C GLY A 126 25.47 -1.21 14.00
N GLY A 127 25.13 -0.06 14.58
CA GLY A 127 24.00 0.76 14.15
C GLY A 127 24.12 1.25 12.70
N GLY A 128 25.32 1.56 12.24
CA GLY A 128 25.59 1.94 10.84
C GLY A 128 25.24 0.83 9.86
N GLY A 129 25.56 -0.43 10.19
CA GLY A 129 25.17 -1.60 9.41
C GLY A 129 23.66 -1.78 9.34
N ALA A 130 22.96 -1.60 10.47
CA ALA A 130 21.49 -1.68 10.50
C ALA A 130 20.83 -0.64 9.59
N VAL A 131 21.28 0.62 9.63
CA VAL A 131 20.78 1.70 8.78
C VAL A 131 21.07 1.42 7.29
N ALA A 132 22.28 1.01 6.97
CA ALA A 132 22.66 0.67 5.59
C ALA A 132 21.80 -0.49 5.04
N ALA A 133 21.55 -1.53 5.84
CA ALA A 133 20.71 -2.66 5.46
C ALA A 133 19.23 -2.21 5.25
N PHE A 134 18.67 -1.42 6.15
CA PHE A 134 17.32 -0.85 6.00
C PHE A 134 17.18 -0.04 4.72
N LEU A 135 18.16 0.83 4.42
CA LEU A 135 18.14 1.64 3.20
C LEU A 135 18.28 0.76 1.96
N ALA A 136 19.18 -0.21 1.97
CA ALA A 136 19.37 -1.14 0.85
C ALA A 136 18.09 -1.94 0.56
N LEU A 137 17.42 -2.46 1.60
CA LEU A 137 16.13 -3.15 1.48
C LEU A 137 15.04 -2.23 0.94
N SER A 138 14.94 -1.02 1.47
CA SER A 138 13.92 -0.04 1.05
C SER A 138 14.10 0.33 -0.43
N LEU A 139 15.33 0.62 -0.85
CA LEU A 139 15.66 0.93 -2.25
C LEU A 139 15.47 -0.29 -3.15
N GLY A 140 15.84 -1.49 -2.67
CA GLY A 140 15.60 -2.75 -3.37
C GLY A 140 14.12 -3.03 -3.59
N LEU A 141 13.27 -2.80 -2.58
CA LEU A 141 11.81 -2.91 -2.70
C LEU A 141 11.25 -1.92 -3.72
N LEU A 142 11.68 -0.65 -3.69
CA LEU A 142 11.23 0.36 -4.64
C LEU A 142 11.64 0.04 -6.07
N ALA A 143 12.88 -0.38 -6.28
CA ALA A 143 13.39 -0.76 -7.59
C ALA A 143 12.74 -2.04 -8.11
N GLY A 144 12.58 -3.05 -7.24
CA GLY A 144 12.05 -4.38 -7.55
C GLY A 144 10.53 -4.51 -7.50
N GLN A 145 9.80 -3.44 -7.18
CA GLN A 145 8.37 -3.45 -6.92
C GLN A 145 7.53 -4.24 -7.95
N PRO A 146 7.69 -4.11 -9.29
CA PRO A 146 6.94 -4.89 -10.26
C PRO A 146 7.12 -6.41 -10.13
N TRP A 147 8.34 -6.84 -9.86
CA TRP A 147 8.65 -8.28 -9.73
C TRP A 147 8.18 -8.86 -8.40
N VAL A 148 8.28 -8.08 -7.32
CA VAL A 148 7.70 -8.44 -6.02
C VAL A 148 6.18 -8.57 -6.14
N ALA A 149 5.52 -7.63 -6.83
CA ALA A 149 4.09 -7.70 -7.08
C ALA A 149 3.70 -8.91 -7.93
N ALA A 150 4.45 -9.20 -8.99
CA ALA A 150 4.25 -10.39 -9.82
C ALA A 150 4.41 -11.68 -8.99
N ALA A 151 5.42 -11.75 -8.13
CA ALA A 151 5.64 -12.88 -7.25
C ALA A 151 4.47 -13.07 -6.26
N VAL A 152 4.04 -12.01 -5.59
CA VAL A 152 2.94 -12.05 -4.60
C VAL A 152 1.61 -12.37 -5.24
N SER A 153 1.26 -11.74 -6.37
CA SER A 153 -0.02 -11.92 -7.06
C SER A 153 -0.08 -13.14 -7.98
N GLY A 154 1.07 -13.59 -8.48
CA GLY A 154 1.14 -14.63 -9.51
C GLY A 154 0.92 -14.13 -10.94
N TRP A 155 0.93 -12.82 -11.14
CA TRP A 155 0.72 -12.22 -12.45
C TRP A 155 2.00 -12.16 -13.28
N ARG A 156 1.81 -11.93 -14.59
CA ARG A 156 2.91 -11.69 -15.51
C ARG A 156 3.12 -10.20 -15.67
N VAL A 157 4.39 -9.81 -15.73
CA VAL A 157 4.83 -8.45 -16.08
C VAL A 157 5.39 -8.49 -17.49
N ARG A 158 4.95 -7.57 -18.34
CA ARG A 158 5.48 -7.40 -19.70
C ARG A 158 5.78 -5.93 -19.99
N ARG A 159 6.60 -5.67 -20.97
CA ARG A 159 6.81 -4.29 -21.45
C ARG A 159 5.54 -3.80 -22.12
N LEU A 160 5.16 -2.57 -21.83
CA LEU A 160 4.05 -1.91 -22.52
C LEU A 160 4.55 -1.47 -23.90
N PRO A 161 3.85 -1.83 -25.00
CA PRO A 161 4.18 -1.32 -26.33
C PRO A 161 4.12 0.21 -26.35
N THR A 162 5.10 0.84 -27.01
CA THR A 162 5.08 2.29 -27.22
C THR A 162 3.99 2.63 -28.24
N ALA A 163 2.95 3.30 -27.78
CA ALA A 163 1.85 3.79 -28.59
C ALA A 163 1.61 5.27 -28.23
N PRO A 164 0.94 6.07 -29.10
CA PRO A 164 0.64 7.47 -28.77
C PRO A 164 0.02 7.65 -27.38
N ALA A 165 -0.94 6.80 -27.01
CA ALA A 165 -1.61 6.80 -25.71
C ALA A 165 -0.67 6.49 -24.51
N THR A 166 0.42 5.80 -24.73
CA THR A 166 1.39 5.40 -23.68
C THR A 166 2.67 6.23 -23.72
N ALA A 167 2.83 7.10 -24.72
CA ALA A 167 4.03 7.91 -24.90
C ALA A 167 4.33 8.79 -23.68
N ALA A 168 3.30 9.33 -23.03
CA ALA A 168 3.43 10.13 -21.82
C ALA A 168 3.96 9.34 -20.60
N LEU A 169 3.88 8.01 -20.62
CA LEU A 169 4.39 7.14 -19.55
C LEU A 169 5.88 6.79 -19.73
N GLY A 170 6.50 7.20 -20.83
CA GLY A 170 7.89 6.90 -21.16
C GLY A 170 8.15 5.48 -21.68
N SER A 171 9.32 5.27 -22.29
CA SER A 171 9.71 4.02 -22.96
C SER A 171 9.95 2.81 -22.04
N GLY A 172 9.91 3.00 -20.72
CA GLY A 172 10.14 1.94 -19.73
C GLY A 172 8.88 1.48 -19.01
N ALA A 173 7.70 1.88 -19.47
CA ALA A 173 6.44 1.49 -18.85
C ALA A 173 6.20 -0.02 -18.96
N LEU A 174 5.65 -0.60 -17.89
CA LEU A 174 5.31 -2.02 -17.81
C LEU A 174 3.79 -2.22 -17.80
N ALA A 175 3.36 -3.40 -18.19
CA ALA A 175 1.98 -3.83 -18.07
C ALA A 175 1.86 -5.07 -17.20
N TYR A 176 0.78 -5.17 -16.42
CA TYR A 176 0.37 -6.35 -15.69
C TYR A 176 -0.79 -7.04 -16.37
N ASP A 177 -0.74 -8.37 -16.42
CA ASP A 177 -1.89 -9.19 -16.76
C ASP A 177 -2.77 -9.38 -15.51
N ALA A 178 -3.35 -8.27 -15.02
CA ALA A 178 -4.17 -8.24 -13.82
C ALA A 178 -5.65 -8.47 -14.17
N PRO A 179 -6.30 -9.55 -13.71
CA PRO A 179 -7.70 -9.83 -13.98
C PRO A 179 -8.66 -8.95 -13.13
N HIS A 180 -8.18 -8.43 -12.00
CA HIS A 180 -9.02 -7.70 -11.06
C HIS A 180 -9.15 -6.21 -11.44
N PRO A 181 -10.39 -5.68 -11.60
CA PRO A 181 -10.62 -4.31 -12.04
C PRO A 181 -10.07 -3.25 -11.08
N HIS A 182 -10.04 -3.54 -9.77
CA HIS A 182 -9.51 -2.62 -8.76
C HIS A 182 -7.99 -2.40 -8.83
N VAL A 183 -7.28 -3.14 -9.68
CA VAL A 183 -5.83 -2.93 -9.89
C VAL A 183 -5.64 -1.89 -10.98
N THR A 184 -5.11 -0.74 -10.62
CA THR A 184 -4.88 0.40 -11.52
C THR A 184 -3.40 0.67 -11.80
N GLY A 185 -2.52 -0.20 -11.27
CA GLY A 185 -1.09 -0.05 -11.41
C GLY A 185 -0.51 1.04 -10.49
N GLY A 186 0.54 1.70 -10.92
CA GLY A 186 1.18 2.75 -10.13
C GLY A 186 2.59 3.10 -10.60
N ALA A 187 3.24 3.99 -9.85
CA ALA A 187 4.63 4.34 -10.05
C ALA A 187 5.55 3.38 -9.27
N TYR A 188 6.67 3.04 -9.87
CA TYR A 188 7.74 2.27 -9.25
C TYR A 188 9.12 2.86 -9.56
N GLY A 189 10.16 2.29 -9.01
CA GLY A 189 11.54 2.72 -9.21
C GLY A 189 12.06 3.61 -8.08
N LEU A 190 13.33 3.92 -8.16
CA LEU A 190 14.02 4.78 -7.18
C LEU A 190 13.52 6.23 -7.25
N PRO A 191 13.73 7.05 -6.20
CA PRO A 191 13.55 8.49 -6.29
C PRO A 191 14.30 9.05 -7.51
N PHE A 192 13.70 10.02 -8.18
CA PHE A 192 14.23 10.67 -9.40
C PHE A 192 14.40 9.75 -10.62
N ARG A 193 13.92 8.49 -10.53
CA ARG A 193 13.90 7.50 -11.61
C ARG A 193 12.55 6.78 -11.64
N THR A 194 11.49 7.56 -11.70
CA THR A 194 10.12 7.06 -11.76
C THR A 194 9.89 6.26 -13.04
N ARG A 195 9.19 5.14 -12.90
CA ARG A 195 8.65 4.35 -14.01
C ARG A 195 7.22 3.96 -13.68
N TRP A 196 6.47 3.61 -14.70
CA TRP A 196 5.04 3.32 -14.55
C TRP A 196 4.72 1.88 -14.88
N VAL A 197 3.76 1.34 -14.15
CA VAL A 197 3.13 0.07 -14.48
C VAL A 197 1.63 0.30 -14.54
N VAL A 198 0.97 -0.29 -15.55
CA VAL A 198 -0.47 -0.18 -15.78
C VAL A 198 -1.07 -1.56 -15.97
N PRO A 199 -2.38 -1.74 -15.73
CA PRO A 199 -3.05 -2.98 -16.09
C PRO A 199 -3.02 -3.15 -17.62
N GLY A 200 -2.71 -4.36 -18.08
CA GLY A 200 -2.64 -4.66 -19.51
C GLY A 200 -3.97 -4.42 -20.25
N ARG A 201 -5.11 -4.56 -19.54
CA ARG A 201 -6.45 -4.25 -20.08
C ARG A 201 -6.62 -2.80 -20.52
N TRP A 202 -5.90 -1.85 -19.90
CA TRP A 202 -5.99 -0.42 -20.27
C TRP A 202 -5.41 -0.12 -21.65
N ALA A 203 -4.64 -1.03 -22.23
CA ALA A 203 -4.15 -0.89 -23.61
C ALA A 203 -5.20 -1.25 -24.66
N SER A 204 -6.34 -1.84 -24.26
CA SER A 204 -7.46 -2.24 -25.15
C SER A 204 -8.65 -1.31 -25.01
N GLU A 205 -9.41 -1.17 -26.10
CA GLU A 205 -10.70 -0.48 -26.06
C GLU A 205 -11.72 -1.33 -25.25
N PRO A 206 -12.65 -0.71 -24.46
CA PRO A 206 -12.93 0.72 -24.33
C PRO A 206 -12.13 1.41 -23.20
N GLU A 207 -11.14 0.77 -22.58
CA GLU A 207 -10.44 1.27 -21.40
C GLU A 207 -9.38 2.34 -21.70
N ARG A 208 -9.09 2.54 -22.97
CA ARG A 208 -8.07 3.47 -23.45
C ARG A 208 -8.28 4.92 -23.02
N VAL A 209 -9.54 5.36 -22.91
CA VAL A 209 -9.84 6.73 -22.44
C VAL A 209 -9.35 6.97 -21.00
N ALA A 210 -9.47 5.94 -20.13
CA ALA A 210 -8.95 6.03 -18.78
C ALA A 210 -7.42 6.07 -18.77
N LEU A 211 -6.77 5.32 -19.67
CA LEU A 211 -5.32 5.33 -19.81
C LEU A 211 -4.81 6.71 -20.26
N ASP A 212 -5.45 7.36 -21.22
CA ASP A 212 -5.03 8.67 -21.72
C ASP A 212 -5.07 9.73 -20.62
N ALA A 213 -6.19 9.83 -19.88
CA ALA A 213 -6.33 10.76 -18.77
C ALA A 213 -5.31 10.48 -17.64
N GLN A 214 -5.12 9.21 -17.29
CA GLN A 214 -4.15 8.80 -16.27
C GLN A 214 -2.70 9.05 -16.70
N SER A 215 -2.39 8.90 -17.98
CA SER A 215 -1.04 9.14 -18.49
C SER A 215 -0.63 10.60 -18.32
N VAL A 216 -1.53 11.55 -18.60
CA VAL A 216 -1.27 12.98 -18.40
C VAL A 216 -1.07 13.32 -16.91
N ARG A 217 -1.94 12.81 -16.03
CA ARG A 217 -1.83 13.00 -14.59
C ARG A 217 -0.50 12.46 -14.05
N ARG A 218 -0.12 11.24 -14.45
CA ARG A 218 1.10 10.56 -14.03
C ARG A 218 2.35 11.28 -14.53
N ALA A 219 2.35 11.76 -15.76
CA ALA A 219 3.43 12.59 -16.28
C ALA A 219 3.62 13.89 -15.49
N TRP A 220 2.54 14.51 -15.02
CA TRP A 220 2.64 15.67 -14.13
C TRP A 220 3.21 15.31 -12.77
N ILE A 221 2.76 14.21 -12.14
CA ILE A 221 3.25 13.72 -10.85
C ILE A 221 4.77 13.52 -10.88
N GLU A 222 5.29 12.98 -11.98
CA GLU A 222 6.72 12.77 -12.20
C GLU A 222 7.44 14.11 -12.36
N ARG A 223 7.00 14.95 -13.30
CA ARG A 223 7.64 16.24 -13.60
C ARG A 223 7.61 17.23 -12.44
N SER A 224 6.57 17.22 -11.63
CA SER A 224 6.45 18.08 -10.44
C SER A 224 7.32 17.61 -9.26
N GLY A 225 7.90 16.41 -9.32
CA GLY A 225 8.62 15.79 -8.21
C GLY A 225 7.71 15.37 -7.04
N ALA A 226 6.39 15.37 -7.21
CA ALA A 226 5.45 15.01 -6.14
C ALA A 226 5.65 13.56 -5.67
N ARG A 227 5.96 12.64 -6.61
CA ARG A 227 6.29 11.25 -6.26
C ARG A 227 7.57 11.17 -5.44
N ASP A 228 8.61 11.87 -5.83
CA ASP A 228 9.90 11.79 -5.14
C ASP A 228 9.77 12.31 -3.72
N ARG A 229 9.04 13.41 -3.51
CA ARG A 229 8.71 13.90 -2.16
C ARG A 229 7.93 12.86 -1.36
N GLY A 230 6.96 12.18 -1.98
CA GLY A 230 6.20 11.10 -1.34
C GLY A 230 7.08 9.93 -0.92
N VAL A 231 8.01 9.49 -1.78
CA VAL A 231 8.96 8.41 -1.48
C VAL A 231 9.93 8.80 -0.38
N LEU A 232 10.54 9.99 -0.46
CA LEU A 232 11.48 10.46 0.56
C LEU A 232 10.81 10.61 1.93
N LEU A 233 9.59 11.16 1.97
CA LEU A 233 8.81 11.26 3.20
C LEU A 233 8.49 9.89 3.78
N ALA A 234 8.11 8.93 2.94
CA ALA A 234 7.82 7.56 3.36
C ALA A 234 9.07 6.83 3.92
N LEU A 235 10.22 7.01 3.27
CA LEU A 235 11.49 6.44 3.74
C LEU A 235 11.91 7.04 5.08
N ALA A 236 11.85 8.37 5.21
CA ALA A 236 12.15 9.06 6.46
C ALA A 236 11.21 8.60 7.60
N TRP A 237 9.91 8.46 7.31
CA TRP A 237 8.92 7.96 8.26
C TRP A 237 9.25 6.54 8.75
N ASN A 238 9.56 5.63 7.84
CA ASN A 238 9.89 4.25 8.17
C ASN A 238 11.28 4.08 8.82
N ALA A 239 12.19 5.02 8.63
CA ALA A 239 13.47 5.05 9.33
C ALA A 239 13.33 5.44 10.81
N LEU A 240 12.30 6.23 11.16
CA LEU A 240 12.14 6.76 12.52
C LEU A 240 12.10 5.68 13.62
N PRO A 241 11.34 4.57 13.49
CA PRO A 241 11.38 3.49 14.48
C PRO A 241 12.77 2.87 14.67
N LEU A 242 13.54 2.71 13.58
CA LEU A 242 14.92 2.20 13.68
C LEU A 242 15.81 3.20 14.41
N VAL A 243 15.70 4.49 14.10
CA VAL A 243 16.45 5.56 14.78
C VAL A 243 16.15 5.56 16.29
N ILE A 244 14.86 5.42 16.66
CA ILE A 244 14.45 5.33 18.07
C ILE A 244 15.10 4.10 18.73
N VAL A 245 15.06 2.93 18.08
CA VAL A 245 15.70 1.71 18.64
C VAL A 245 17.19 1.93 18.84
N LEU A 246 17.89 2.46 17.84
CA LEU A 246 19.32 2.73 17.90
C LEU A 246 19.69 3.70 19.03
N ALA A 247 18.87 4.73 19.23
CA ALA A 247 19.12 5.75 20.26
C ALA A 247 18.83 5.26 21.68
N THR A 248 17.87 4.33 21.85
CA THR A 248 17.40 3.91 23.19
C THR A 248 17.96 2.57 23.63
N TRP A 249 18.16 1.62 22.72
CA TRP A 249 18.57 0.24 23.03
C TRP A 249 19.84 -0.21 22.29
N GLY A 250 20.33 0.60 21.35
CA GLY A 250 21.50 0.26 20.53
C GLY A 250 21.15 -0.54 19.27
N ALA A 251 22.17 -1.17 18.68
CA ALA A 251 22.03 -1.90 17.42
C ALA A 251 21.19 -3.18 17.59
N PRO A 252 20.29 -3.52 16.65
CA PRO A 252 19.43 -4.70 16.75
C PRO A 252 20.21 -5.99 16.42
N VAL A 253 20.97 -6.50 17.38
CA VAL A 253 21.87 -7.66 17.23
C VAL A 253 21.27 -8.99 17.66
N ALA A 254 20.15 -8.99 18.37
CA ALA A 254 19.43 -10.18 18.85
C ALA A 254 17.98 -10.20 18.35
N ALA A 255 17.31 -11.35 18.49
CA ALA A 255 15.92 -11.49 18.05
C ALA A 255 14.97 -10.53 18.77
N ALA A 256 15.16 -10.33 20.09
CA ALA A 256 14.36 -9.37 20.87
C ALA A 256 14.45 -7.95 20.33
N ASP A 257 15.61 -7.52 19.82
CA ASP A 257 15.81 -6.18 19.28
C ASP A 257 15.06 -6.00 17.95
N VAL A 258 15.07 -7.03 17.07
CA VAL A 258 14.32 -7.03 15.81
C VAL A 258 12.82 -7.02 16.10
N VAL A 259 12.36 -7.81 17.08
CA VAL A 259 10.96 -7.81 17.53
C VAL A 259 10.55 -6.43 18.04
N ARG A 260 11.36 -5.81 18.91
CA ARG A 260 11.11 -4.45 19.42
C ARG A 260 11.00 -3.43 18.28
N TRP A 261 11.94 -3.50 17.33
CA TRP A 261 11.90 -2.64 16.15
C TRP A 261 10.63 -2.84 15.30
N ALA A 262 10.22 -4.09 15.06
CA ALA A 262 9.00 -4.41 14.33
C ALA A 262 7.73 -3.89 15.02
N LEU A 263 7.65 -4.01 16.35
CA LEU A 263 6.51 -3.50 17.12
C LEU A 263 6.47 -1.97 17.12
N LEU A 264 7.61 -1.29 17.28
CA LEU A 264 7.71 0.17 17.13
C LEU A 264 7.39 0.62 15.69
N GLY A 265 7.86 -0.13 14.70
CA GLY A 265 7.53 0.08 13.29
C GLY A 265 6.03 -0.05 13.02
N THR A 266 5.36 -0.96 13.71
CA THR A 266 3.90 -1.14 13.61
C THR A 266 3.15 0.06 14.19
N VAL A 267 3.54 0.54 15.38
CA VAL A 267 2.98 1.76 15.99
C VAL A 267 3.29 2.99 15.13
N GLY A 268 4.53 3.12 14.65
CA GLY A 268 4.93 4.21 13.73
C GLY A 268 4.14 4.18 12.42
N SER A 269 3.89 3.00 11.86
CA SER A 269 3.05 2.85 10.67
C SER A 269 1.60 3.26 10.93
N PHE A 270 1.05 2.98 12.12
CA PHE A 270 -0.27 3.46 12.52
C PHE A 270 -0.34 5.00 12.52
N LEU A 271 0.63 5.66 13.13
CA LEU A 271 0.71 7.12 13.09
C LEU A 271 0.87 7.62 11.64
N GLY A 272 1.62 6.90 10.82
CA GLY A 272 1.79 7.21 9.40
C GLY A 272 0.49 7.17 8.60
N VAL A 273 -0.39 6.19 8.85
CA VAL A 273 -1.69 6.13 8.15
C VAL A 273 -2.66 7.22 8.60
N LEU A 274 -2.43 7.90 9.71
CA LEU A 274 -3.18 9.06 10.13
C LEU A 274 -2.65 10.37 9.53
N VAL A 275 -1.33 10.51 9.40
CA VAL A 275 -0.66 11.76 9.02
C VAL A 275 -0.39 11.86 7.51
N LEU A 276 0.19 10.81 6.91
CA LEU A 276 0.64 10.80 5.52
C LEU A 276 -0.47 10.86 4.45
N PRO A 277 -1.74 10.51 4.70
CA PRO A 277 -2.82 10.74 3.75
C PRO A 277 -3.01 12.21 3.37
N THR A 278 -2.78 13.14 4.28
CA THR A 278 -2.99 14.59 4.04
C THR A 278 -2.16 15.14 2.86
N PRO A 279 -0.82 15.03 2.84
CA PRO A 279 -0.04 15.46 1.69
C PRO A 279 -0.31 14.60 0.44
N SER A 280 -0.72 13.33 0.60
CA SER A 280 -1.07 12.44 -0.51
C SER A 280 -2.34 12.89 -1.23
N ARG A 281 -3.41 13.22 -0.49
CA ARG A 281 -4.67 13.75 -1.06
C ARG A 281 -4.44 15.02 -1.85
N ARG A 282 -3.60 15.92 -1.32
CA ARG A 282 -3.27 17.16 -2.03
C ARG A 282 -2.63 16.88 -3.39
N ALA A 283 -1.68 15.97 -3.44
CA ALA A 283 -1.01 15.62 -4.69
C ALA A 283 -1.97 15.04 -5.73
N VAL A 284 -3.01 14.31 -5.33
CA VAL A 284 -4.05 13.78 -6.23
C VAL A 284 -4.87 14.92 -6.83
N LEU A 285 -5.31 15.89 -6.00
CA LEU A 285 -6.05 17.05 -6.47
C LEU A 285 -5.21 17.92 -7.41
N ASP A 286 -3.95 18.16 -7.06
CA ASP A 286 -3.02 18.93 -7.90
C ASP A 286 -2.81 18.24 -9.27
N ALA A 287 -2.76 16.91 -9.31
CA ALA A 287 -2.64 16.14 -10.55
C ALA A 287 -3.90 16.23 -11.43
N ASP A 288 -5.09 16.26 -10.82
CA ASP A 288 -6.36 16.45 -11.54
C ASP A 288 -6.41 17.83 -12.22
N LEU A 289 -6.09 18.89 -11.47
CA LEU A 289 -6.04 20.26 -12.00
C LEU A 289 -4.98 20.41 -13.09
N ALA A 290 -3.83 19.79 -12.91
CA ALA A 290 -2.76 19.84 -13.89
C ALA A 290 -3.12 19.11 -15.20
N ALA A 291 -3.89 18.01 -15.12
CA ALA A 291 -4.38 17.34 -16.32
C ALA A 291 -5.36 18.22 -17.08
N GLN A 292 -6.28 18.89 -16.39
CA GLN A 292 -7.20 19.87 -17.00
C GLN A 292 -6.42 21.03 -17.65
N ALA A 293 -5.44 21.58 -16.95
CA ALA A 293 -4.60 22.68 -17.46
C ALA A 293 -3.77 22.26 -18.71
N GLN A 294 -3.47 20.96 -18.86
CA GLN A 294 -2.79 20.41 -20.02
C GLN A 294 -3.75 20.02 -21.16
N GLY A 295 -5.02 20.43 -21.10
CA GLY A 295 -6.01 20.25 -22.17
C GLY A 295 -6.77 18.92 -22.12
N VAL A 296 -6.68 18.15 -21.03
CA VAL A 296 -7.58 16.99 -20.85
C VAL A 296 -8.99 17.53 -20.62
N ASP A 297 -9.92 17.11 -21.50
CA ASP A 297 -11.34 17.47 -21.37
C ASP A 297 -11.88 17.08 -19.98
N PRO A 298 -12.44 18.02 -19.22
CA PRO A 298 -12.99 17.76 -17.88
C PRO A 298 -14.03 16.64 -17.87
N THR A 299 -14.84 16.52 -18.92
CA THR A 299 -15.86 15.47 -19.03
C THR A 299 -15.21 14.09 -19.13
N ARG A 300 -14.17 13.95 -19.96
CA ARG A 300 -13.41 12.71 -20.12
C ARG A 300 -12.65 12.36 -18.84
N LEU A 301 -12.05 13.36 -18.19
CA LEU A 301 -11.36 13.15 -16.92
C LEU A 301 -12.34 12.68 -15.84
N THR A 302 -13.50 13.32 -15.71
CA THR A 302 -14.56 12.92 -14.78
C THR A 302 -15.01 11.48 -15.03
N ALA A 303 -15.30 11.12 -16.29
CA ALA A 303 -15.71 9.75 -16.64
C ALA A 303 -14.63 8.70 -16.28
N ALA A 304 -13.34 9.04 -16.47
CA ALA A 304 -12.24 8.17 -16.07
C ALA A 304 -12.17 8.00 -14.55
N LEU A 305 -12.36 9.09 -13.78
CA LEU A 305 -12.36 9.06 -12.32
C LEU A 305 -13.57 8.29 -11.76
N GLU A 306 -14.76 8.45 -12.34
CA GLU A 306 -15.96 7.67 -11.97
C GLU A 306 -15.77 6.19 -12.20
N ARG A 307 -15.13 5.81 -13.30
CA ARG A 307 -14.82 4.42 -13.57
C ARG A 307 -13.87 3.86 -12.54
N LEU A 308 -12.78 4.57 -12.23
CA LEU A 308 -11.82 4.14 -11.21
C LEU A 308 -12.46 4.00 -9.83
N ASP A 309 -13.35 4.90 -9.44
CA ASP A 309 -14.06 4.82 -8.16
C ASP A 309 -14.94 3.57 -8.10
N ARG A 310 -15.70 3.27 -9.17
CA ARG A 310 -16.51 2.04 -9.26
C ARG A 310 -15.67 0.77 -9.18
N ASP A 311 -14.53 0.76 -9.85
CA ASP A 311 -13.64 -0.41 -9.89
C ASP A 311 -12.96 -0.66 -8.53
N GLN A 312 -12.72 0.39 -7.75
CA GLN A 312 -12.02 0.30 -6.46
C GLN A 312 -12.98 0.17 -5.28
N ASP A 313 -13.58 1.25 -4.87
CA ASP A 313 -14.32 1.36 -3.61
C ASP A 313 -15.83 1.54 -3.82
N ASP A 314 -16.25 2.12 -4.95
CA ASP A 314 -17.65 2.46 -5.26
C ASP A 314 -18.30 3.30 -4.15
N GLU A 315 -17.58 4.30 -3.69
CA GLU A 315 -18.03 5.24 -2.66
C GLU A 315 -17.75 6.69 -3.08
N PRO A 316 -18.53 7.23 -4.03
CA PRO A 316 -18.29 8.55 -4.62
C PRO A 316 -18.43 9.70 -3.60
N ALA A 317 -19.19 9.50 -2.53
CA ALA A 317 -19.46 10.49 -1.49
C ALA A 317 -19.02 9.99 -0.11
N ARG A 318 -17.89 10.49 0.36
CA ARG A 318 -17.37 10.22 1.71
C ARG A 318 -17.58 11.43 2.60
N SER A 319 -17.82 11.24 3.91
CA SER A 319 -17.77 12.35 4.85
C SER A 319 -16.34 12.89 4.96
N ALA A 320 -16.20 14.19 5.22
CA ALA A 320 -14.90 14.83 5.35
C ALA A 320 -13.99 14.17 6.40
N GLY A 321 -14.57 13.74 7.54
CA GLY A 321 -13.83 13.04 8.59
C GLY A 321 -13.31 11.68 8.14
N VAL A 322 -14.14 10.87 7.48
CA VAL A 322 -13.73 9.56 6.93
C VAL A 322 -12.66 9.73 5.87
N GLU A 323 -12.82 10.68 4.96
CA GLU A 323 -11.81 10.97 3.94
C GLU A 323 -10.48 11.39 4.57
N THR A 324 -10.55 12.26 5.58
CA THR A 324 -9.33 12.81 6.22
C THR A 324 -8.52 11.73 6.93
N ILE A 325 -9.16 10.82 7.62
CA ILE A 325 -8.49 9.83 8.45
C ILE A 325 -8.07 8.60 7.65
N PHE A 326 -8.94 8.11 6.75
CA PHE A 326 -8.77 6.76 6.19
C PHE A 326 -8.36 6.72 4.71
N HIS A 327 -8.50 7.83 3.97
CA HIS A 327 -8.28 7.80 2.52
C HIS A 327 -7.16 8.74 2.05
N PRO A 328 -6.07 8.19 1.49
CA PRO A 328 -5.03 8.99 0.84
C PRO A 328 -5.47 9.56 -0.52
N ILE A 329 -6.60 9.08 -1.07
CA ILE A 329 -7.20 9.56 -2.32
C ILE A 329 -8.49 10.28 -1.98
N PRO A 330 -8.70 11.52 -2.46
CA PRO A 330 -9.96 12.25 -2.27
C PRO A 330 -11.13 11.53 -2.92
N GLY A 331 -12.32 11.63 -2.31
CA GLY A 331 -13.55 11.08 -2.88
C GLY A 331 -13.91 11.74 -4.23
N LEU A 332 -14.56 10.98 -5.10
CA LEU A 332 -14.93 11.40 -6.45
C LEU A 332 -15.69 12.75 -6.45
N ARG A 333 -16.69 12.91 -5.58
CA ARG A 333 -17.45 14.16 -5.48
C ARG A 333 -16.56 15.38 -5.25
N ARG A 334 -15.53 15.26 -4.41
CA ARG A 334 -14.60 16.36 -4.12
C ARG A 334 -13.74 16.67 -5.33
N ARG A 335 -13.27 15.64 -6.04
CA ARG A 335 -12.44 15.78 -7.24
C ARG A 335 -13.21 16.43 -8.38
N THR A 336 -14.44 15.98 -8.65
CA THR A 336 -15.30 16.53 -9.72
C THR A 336 -15.76 17.96 -9.41
N ALA A 337 -16.07 18.26 -8.13
CA ALA A 337 -16.39 19.63 -7.73
C ALA A 337 -15.20 20.60 -7.93
N LEU A 338 -13.97 20.13 -7.67
CA LEU A 338 -12.78 20.93 -7.92
C LEU A 338 -12.56 21.19 -9.42
N LEU A 339 -12.76 20.17 -10.27
CA LEU A 339 -12.63 20.32 -11.72
C LEU A 339 -13.69 21.23 -12.34
N ALA A 340 -14.87 21.34 -11.71
CA ALA A 340 -15.96 22.21 -12.12
C ALA A 340 -15.82 23.67 -11.60
N ALA A 341 -14.89 23.94 -10.69
CA ALA A 341 -14.68 25.27 -10.15
C ALA A 341 -14.10 26.22 -11.21
N ALA A 342 -14.63 27.44 -11.30
CA ALA A 342 -14.18 28.46 -12.27
C ALA A 342 -12.73 28.90 -12.04
N ASP A 343 -12.35 29.03 -10.74
CA ASP A 343 -11.01 29.41 -10.31
C ASP A 343 -10.40 28.29 -9.43
N PRO A 344 -9.77 27.28 -10.02
CA PRO A 344 -9.13 26.21 -9.26
C PRO A 344 -7.96 26.77 -8.44
N PRO A 345 -7.80 26.37 -7.17
CA PRO A 345 -6.70 26.82 -6.36
C PRO A 345 -5.36 26.44 -7.01
N SER A 346 -4.39 27.36 -7.00
CA SER A 346 -3.07 27.08 -7.56
C SER A 346 -2.43 25.84 -6.90
N ALA A 347 -1.84 24.97 -7.70
CA ALA A 347 -1.13 23.80 -7.23
C ALA A 347 0.07 24.24 -6.38
N ALA A 348 0.02 24.00 -5.07
CA ALA A 348 1.15 24.34 -4.19
C ALA A 348 2.21 23.23 -4.27
N GLY A 349 3.47 23.58 -4.49
CA GLY A 349 4.60 22.68 -4.72
C GLY A 349 5.02 21.77 -3.56
N THR A 350 4.21 21.62 -2.52
CA THR A 350 4.51 20.82 -1.31
C THR A 350 3.83 19.44 -1.27
N ALA A 351 3.04 19.10 -2.28
CA ALA A 351 2.33 17.82 -2.35
C ALA A 351 3.29 16.61 -2.42
N ALA A 352 2.97 15.54 -1.69
CA ALA A 352 3.76 14.31 -1.62
C ALA A 352 2.89 13.12 -2.06
N TRP A 353 2.91 12.82 -3.34
CA TRP A 353 2.05 11.83 -3.94
C TRP A 353 2.28 10.44 -3.36
N HIS A 354 1.21 9.80 -2.91
CA HIS A 354 1.18 8.46 -2.35
C HIS A 354 2.12 8.19 -1.17
N ALA A 355 2.55 9.22 -0.42
CA ALA A 355 3.42 9.04 0.73
C ALA A 355 2.92 7.96 1.71
N ALA A 356 1.62 7.96 2.04
CA ALA A 356 1.00 6.96 2.92
C ALA A 356 1.15 5.54 2.37
N ARG A 357 0.92 5.34 1.08
CA ARG A 357 0.96 4.03 0.45
C ARG A 357 2.38 3.52 0.26
N VAL A 358 3.28 4.40 -0.15
CA VAL A 358 4.71 4.07 -0.24
C VAL A 358 5.25 3.70 1.14
N ALA A 359 4.84 4.41 2.21
CA ALA A 359 5.24 4.07 3.57
C ALA A 359 4.75 2.67 3.98
N LEU A 360 3.51 2.31 3.68
CA LEU A 360 2.98 0.97 3.94
C LEU A 360 3.75 -0.13 3.20
N TYR A 361 4.13 0.10 1.95
CA TYR A 361 4.92 -0.86 1.19
C TYR A 361 6.36 -0.96 1.68
N THR A 362 7.05 0.16 1.84
CA THR A 362 8.44 0.17 2.30
C THR A 362 8.59 -0.19 3.79
N SER A 363 7.48 -0.24 4.55
CA SER A 363 7.49 -0.80 5.91
C SER A 363 7.93 -2.27 5.97
N TRP A 364 7.86 -3.01 4.85
CA TRP A 364 8.41 -4.36 4.76
C TRP A 364 9.92 -4.38 5.00
N ALA A 365 10.66 -3.35 4.56
CA ALA A 365 12.08 -3.21 4.87
C ALA A 365 12.34 -2.87 6.34
N GLY A 366 11.39 -2.19 6.97
CA GLY A 366 11.42 -1.80 8.37
C GLY A 366 10.78 -2.80 9.32
N ALA A 367 10.51 -4.03 8.88
CA ALA A 367 9.82 -5.07 9.63
C ALA A 367 8.45 -4.64 10.20
N GLY A 368 7.83 -3.58 9.65
CA GLY A 368 6.52 -3.09 10.08
C GLY A 368 5.39 -4.04 9.67
N LEU A 369 4.48 -4.34 10.60
CA LEU A 369 3.47 -5.38 10.43
C LEU A 369 2.11 -4.84 9.95
N LEU A 370 1.95 -3.53 9.79
CA LEU A 370 0.65 -2.91 9.52
C LEU A 370 0.24 -2.90 8.04
N GLY A 371 1.19 -3.05 7.12
CA GLY A 371 0.97 -2.81 5.69
C GLY A 371 -0.18 -3.62 5.06
N ARG A 372 -0.47 -4.82 5.58
CA ARG A 372 -1.57 -5.67 5.11
C ARG A 372 -2.92 -5.34 5.74
N ALA A 373 -2.93 -4.76 6.94
CA ALA A 373 -4.14 -4.58 7.76
C ALA A 373 -5.06 -3.45 7.29
N VAL A 374 -4.55 -2.50 6.50
CA VAL A 374 -5.35 -1.36 6.02
C VAL A 374 -6.47 -1.82 5.09
N HIS A 375 -7.62 -1.15 5.13
CA HIS A 375 -8.85 -1.56 4.44
C HIS A 375 -8.70 -1.83 2.94
N CYS A 376 -7.85 -1.10 2.24
CA CYS A 376 -7.61 -1.31 0.80
C CYS A 376 -6.77 -2.56 0.51
N ASN A 377 -5.93 -3.00 1.45
CA ASN A 377 -5.01 -4.14 1.29
C ASN A 377 -5.58 -5.45 1.83
N LEU A 378 -6.40 -5.37 2.88
CA LEU A 378 -6.87 -6.51 3.64
C LEU A 378 -7.55 -7.55 2.73
N GLY A 379 -7.06 -8.80 2.76
CA GLY A 379 -7.54 -9.90 1.93
C GLY A 379 -7.24 -9.79 0.43
N ARG A 380 -6.40 -8.83 0.01
CA ARG A 380 -6.07 -8.57 -1.40
C ARG A 380 -4.55 -8.64 -1.64
N PRO A 381 -3.94 -9.84 -1.70
CA PRO A 381 -2.50 -9.97 -1.91
C PRO A 381 -1.97 -9.20 -3.12
N GLU A 382 -2.78 -9.09 -4.15
CA GLU A 382 -2.48 -8.41 -5.41
C GLU A 382 -2.20 -6.91 -5.27
N VAL A 383 -2.69 -6.27 -4.21
CA VAL A 383 -2.47 -4.83 -3.98
C VAL A 383 -1.54 -4.52 -2.81
N TRP A 384 -0.97 -5.54 -2.13
CA TRP A 384 -0.03 -5.29 -1.02
C TRP A 384 1.24 -4.57 -1.48
N VAL A 385 1.64 -4.81 -2.71
CA VAL A 385 2.84 -4.23 -3.33
C VAL A 385 2.47 -3.06 -4.26
N PHE A 386 1.41 -3.23 -5.06
CA PHE A 386 0.84 -2.14 -5.85
C PHE A 386 -0.50 -1.75 -5.28
N LEU A 387 -0.47 -0.65 -4.59
CA LEU A 387 -1.67 -0.02 -4.06
C LEU A 387 -2.39 0.66 -5.23
N PRO A 388 -3.73 0.57 -5.29
CA PRO A 388 -4.50 1.28 -6.29
C PRO A 388 -4.04 2.73 -6.34
N SER A 389 -3.62 3.17 -7.50
CA SER A 389 -3.21 4.56 -7.68
C SER A 389 -4.42 5.35 -8.14
N ASP A 390 -4.83 6.29 -7.33
CA ASP A 390 -5.78 7.35 -7.69
C ASP A 390 -6.99 6.94 -8.50
#